data_013b10e1b2683f938d92ca51d19a2129
#
_entry.id   013b10e1b2683f938d92ca51d19a2129
#
_cell.length_a   1.000
_cell.length_b   1.000
_cell.length_c   1.000
_cell.angle_alpha   90.00
_cell.angle_beta   90.00
_cell.angle_gamma   90.00
#
_symmetry.space_group_name_H-M   'P 1'
#
loop_
_entity.id
_entity.type
_entity.pdbx_description
1 polymer ?
#
loop_
_entity_poly.entity_id
_entity_poly.type
_entity_poly.pdbx_seq_one_letter_code
_entity_poly.pdbx_strand_id
1 'polypeptide(L)'
;MTPAQYAGFPDQLTVREVKVGHQILVTTMLNHRAVSKDDLSELYARRLHVELDLRNLKTTMGMETFHCQTPLMNEKELWVYLLAYNVIRLLMAQAACNAGVEPRSLSFKHTVQLWAAWNNRGMSATADAGCLFNLIAQSRVGHRPGRVEPRMRKRRPKPYPWLKEPRAKARRRVEIYGHQ
;
A
#
# COMPACT_ATOMS: atom_id res chain seq x y z
N MET A 1 -4.94 -9.37 -21.84
CA MET A 1 -4.12 -8.79 -22.94
C MET A 1 -4.36 -9.63 -24.18
N THR A 2 -4.74 -9.01 -25.28
CA THR A 2 -5.01 -9.70 -26.54
C THR A 2 -3.71 -9.97 -27.30
N PRO A 3 -3.65 -10.98 -28.21
CA PRO A 3 -2.48 -11.22 -29.06
C PRO A 3 -2.00 -9.99 -29.85
N ALA A 4 -2.93 -9.15 -30.29
CA ALA A 4 -2.63 -7.91 -31.00
C ALA A 4 -1.97 -6.85 -30.09
N GLN A 5 -2.39 -6.76 -28.82
CA GLN A 5 -1.75 -5.91 -27.83
C GLN A 5 -0.34 -6.42 -27.49
N TYR A 6 -0.15 -7.73 -27.44
CA TYR A 6 1.16 -8.33 -27.20
C TYR A 6 2.14 -8.07 -28.34
N ALA A 7 1.70 -8.20 -29.60
CA ALA A 7 2.51 -7.92 -30.79
C ALA A 7 2.95 -6.45 -30.92
N GLY A 8 2.32 -5.52 -30.20
CA GLY A 8 2.71 -4.12 -30.15
C GLY A 8 3.83 -3.78 -29.16
N PHE A 9 4.29 -4.76 -28.36
CA PHE A 9 5.44 -4.54 -27.46
C PHE A 9 6.76 -4.74 -28.20
N PRO A 10 7.79 -3.92 -27.90
CA PRO A 10 9.11 -4.10 -28.50
C PRO A 10 9.77 -5.41 -28.02
N ASP A 11 10.43 -6.10 -28.94
CA ASP A 11 11.17 -7.34 -28.63
C ASP A 11 12.37 -7.09 -27.70
N GLN A 12 12.88 -5.87 -27.67
CA GLN A 12 14.01 -5.45 -26.85
C GLN A 12 13.72 -4.13 -26.15
N LEU A 13 14.11 -4.04 -24.89
CA LEU A 13 14.00 -2.82 -24.09
C LEU A 13 15.37 -2.42 -23.59
N THR A 14 15.81 -1.22 -23.96
CA THR A 14 17.04 -0.63 -23.41
C THR A 14 16.76 -0.11 -22.00
N VAL A 15 17.59 -0.50 -21.04
CA VAL A 15 17.49 -0.06 -19.65
C VAL A 15 18.82 0.52 -19.19
N ARG A 16 18.74 1.42 -18.21
CA ARG A 16 19.89 1.98 -17.50
C ARG A 16 19.96 1.37 -16.12
N GLU A 17 21.12 0.85 -15.75
CA GLU A 17 21.42 0.39 -14.41
C GLU A 17 22.20 1.48 -13.63
N VAL A 18 21.78 1.74 -12.39
CA VAL A 18 22.41 2.71 -11.51
C VAL A 18 22.60 2.12 -10.12
N LYS A 19 23.85 2.06 -9.67
CA LYS A 19 24.17 1.59 -8.31
C LYS A 19 23.98 2.73 -7.31
N VAL A 20 23.08 2.54 -6.33
CA VAL A 20 22.81 3.44 -5.22
C VAL A 20 23.08 2.70 -3.91
N GLY A 21 24.19 3.02 -3.24
CA GLY A 21 24.64 2.29 -2.06
C GLY A 21 24.82 0.79 -2.36
N HIS A 22 24.05 -0.06 -1.72
CA HIS A 22 24.04 -1.52 -1.90
C HIS A 22 22.97 -2.01 -2.90
N GLN A 23 22.19 -1.11 -3.50
CA GLN A 23 21.10 -1.44 -4.40
C GLN A 23 21.47 -1.10 -5.85
N ILE A 24 20.98 -1.90 -6.79
CA ILE A 24 21.03 -1.63 -8.22
C ILE A 24 19.62 -1.25 -8.65
N LEU A 25 19.45 -0.02 -9.14
CA LEU A 25 18.20 0.47 -9.70
C LEU A 25 18.25 0.28 -11.22
N VAL A 26 17.17 -0.24 -11.79
CA VAL A 26 16.98 -0.41 -13.22
C VAL A 26 15.84 0.49 -13.69
N THR A 27 16.09 1.26 -14.74
CA THR A 27 15.11 2.25 -15.24
C THR A 27 15.17 2.37 -16.76
N THR A 28 14.05 2.77 -17.35
CA THR A 28 13.96 3.19 -18.76
C THR A 28 14.32 4.66 -18.97
N MET A 29 14.61 5.41 -17.91
CA MET A 29 15.10 6.80 -17.97
C MET A 29 16.58 6.81 -18.35
N LEU A 30 16.87 6.74 -19.66
CA LEU A 30 18.23 6.55 -20.16
C LEU A 30 19.12 7.77 -20.03
N ASN A 31 18.55 8.99 -20.13
CA ASN A 31 19.32 10.23 -20.12
C ASN A 31 19.80 10.59 -18.70
N HIS A 32 21.08 10.33 -18.43
CA HIS A 32 21.69 10.61 -17.13
C HIS A 32 21.86 12.11 -16.80
N ARG A 33 21.82 12.98 -17.83
CA ARG A 33 21.87 14.44 -17.63
C ARG A 33 20.51 15.02 -17.25
N ALA A 34 19.42 14.41 -17.75
CA ALA A 34 18.06 14.83 -17.42
C ALA A 34 17.59 14.25 -16.07
N VAL A 35 18.03 13.02 -15.75
CA VAL A 35 17.68 12.33 -14.50
C VAL A 35 18.95 11.80 -13.84
N SER A 36 19.39 12.47 -12.78
CA SER A 36 20.59 12.11 -12.06
C SER A 36 20.44 10.82 -11.26
N LYS A 37 21.53 10.34 -10.69
CA LYS A 37 21.51 9.20 -9.76
C LYS A 37 20.72 9.51 -8.48
N ASP A 38 20.83 10.75 -7.99
CA ASP A 38 20.19 11.21 -6.76
C ASP A 38 18.68 11.34 -6.97
N ASP A 39 18.24 11.84 -8.13
CA ASP A 39 16.83 11.88 -8.51
C ASP A 39 16.20 10.46 -8.54
N LEU A 40 16.93 9.47 -9.10
CA LEU A 40 16.48 8.08 -9.13
C LEU A 40 16.41 7.49 -7.72
N SER A 41 17.38 7.82 -6.87
CA SER A 41 17.40 7.37 -5.47
C SER A 41 16.20 7.93 -4.70
N GLU A 42 15.92 9.22 -4.86
CA GLU A 42 14.76 9.87 -4.24
C GLU A 42 13.43 9.30 -4.77
N LEU A 43 13.31 9.14 -6.08
CA LEU A 43 12.12 8.52 -6.69
C LEU A 43 11.88 7.11 -6.16
N TYR A 44 12.94 6.30 -6.05
CA TYR A 44 12.83 4.95 -5.52
C TYR A 44 12.44 4.93 -4.03
N ALA A 45 12.98 5.85 -3.23
CA ALA A 45 12.59 5.99 -1.83
C ALA A 45 11.10 6.31 -1.67
N ARG A 46 10.53 7.11 -2.59
CA ARG A 46 9.08 7.42 -2.61
C ARG A 46 8.19 6.22 -2.95
N ARG A 47 8.74 5.13 -3.50
CA ARG A 47 8.01 3.88 -3.74
C ARG A 47 7.34 3.34 -2.47
N LEU A 48 7.98 3.51 -1.31
CA LEU A 48 7.40 3.12 -0.03
C LEU A 48 6.04 3.78 0.23
N HIS A 49 5.82 4.99 -0.27
CA HIS A 49 4.55 5.68 -0.12
C HIS A 49 3.41 4.93 -0.82
N VAL A 50 3.66 4.36 -2.00
CA VAL A 50 2.66 3.55 -2.73
C VAL A 50 2.29 2.29 -1.93
N GLU A 51 3.28 1.62 -1.35
CA GLU A 51 3.04 0.44 -0.51
C GLU A 51 2.22 0.79 0.75
N LEU A 52 2.49 1.95 1.37
CA LEU A 52 1.71 2.47 2.49
C LEU A 52 0.28 2.83 2.07
N ASP A 53 0.11 3.44 0.90
CA ASP A 53 -1.20 3.83 0.38
C ASP A 53 -2.05 2.59 0.05
N LEU A 54 -1.46 1.57 -0.58
CA LEU A 54 -2.11 0.28 -0.82
C LEU A 54 -2.49 -0.44 0.48
N ARG A 55 -1.62 -0.39 1.50
CA ARG A 55 -1.94 -0.94 2.83
C ARG A 55 -3.10 -0.19 3.48
N ASN A 56 -3.14 1.14 3.36
CA ASN A 56 -4.24 1.94 3.88
C ASN A 56 -5.57 1.57 3.22
N LEU A 57 -5.60 1.41 1.91
CA LEU A 57 -6.77 0.94 1.17
C LEU A 57 -7.18 -0.47 1.60
N LYS A 58 -6.26 -1.42 1.55
CA LYS A 58 -6.55 -2.82 1.82
C LYS A 58 -6.90 -3.07 3.28
N THR A 59 -6.02 -2.68 4.20
CA THR A 59 -6.14 -3.08 5.61
C THR A 59 -6.90 -2.06 6.44
N THR A 60 -6.62 -0.75 6.28
CA THR A 60 -7.26 0.27 7.14
C THR A 60 -8.70 0.54 6.72
N MET A 61 -8.97 0.54 5.41
CA MET A 61 -10.33 0.76 4.88
C MET A 61 -11.10 -0.55 4.62
N GLY A 62 -10.44 -1.72 4.67
CA GLY A 62 -11.09 -3.02 4.54
C GLY A 62 -11.28 -3.52 3.11
N MET A 63 -10.60 -2.95 2.10
CA MET A 63 -10.70 -3.36 0.70
C MET A 63 -9.99 -4.72 0.40
N GLU A 64 -9.62 -5.50 1.42
CA GLU A 64 -9.01 -6.83 1.20
C GLU A 64 -9.98 -7.83 0.58
N THR A 65 -11.29 -7.65 0.84
CA THR A 65 -12.34 -8.51 0.37
C THR A 65 -13.48 -7.66 -0.18
N PHE A 66 -13.87 -7.90 -1.43
CA PHE A 66 -15.07 -7.29 -1.98
C PHE A 66 -16.31 -8.04 -1.50
N HIS A 67 -17.37 -7.31 -1.20
CA HIS A 67 -18.63 -7.86 -0.68
C HIS A 67 -19.66 -8.06 -1.78
N CYS A 68 -19.49 -7.43 -2.93
CA CYS A 68 -20.39 -7.54 -4.06
C CYS A 68 -20.19 -8.87 -4.81
N GLN A 69 -21.28 -9.44 -5.33
CA GLN A 69 -21.26 -10.75 -5.99
C GLN A 69 -21.04 -10.68 -7.51
N THR A 70 -21.29 -9.53 -8.14
CA THR A 70 -21.17 -9.38 -9.58
C THR A 70 -19.94 -8.56 -9.96
N PRO A 71 -19.29 -8.82 -11.12
CA PRO A 71 -18.12 -8.06 -11.56
C PRO A 71 -18.38 -6.56 -11.64
N LEU A 72 -19.54 -6.16 -12.18
CA LEU A 72 -19.91 -4.75 -12.31
C LEU A 72 -20.06 -4.05 -10.95
N MET A 73 -20.63 -4.75 -9.96
CA MET A 73 -20.78 -4.20 -8.61
C MET A 73 -19.43 -4.15 -7.87
N ASN A 74 -18.55 -5.13 -8.09
CA ASN A 74 -17.18 -5.09 -7.56
C ASN A 74 -16.39 -3.91 -8.11
N GLU A 75 -16.56 -3.58 -9.38
CA GLU A 75 -15.95 -2.40 -9.98
C GLU A 75 -16.44 -1.11 -9.29
N LYS A 76 -17.75 -0.99 -9.07
CA LYS A 76 -18.32 0.15 -8.33
C LYS A 76 -17.81 0.22 -6.89
N GLU A 77 -17.74 -0.92 -6.22
CA GLU A 77 -17.19 -1.02 -4.85
C GLU A 77 -15.73 -0.54 -4.81
N LEU A 78 -14.91 -0.93 -5.78
CA LEU A 78 -13.53 -0.44 -5.93
C LEU A 78 -13.49 1.10 -6.06
N TRP A 79 -14.34 1.68 -6.92
CA TRP A 79 -14.39 3.13 -7.09
C TRP A 79 -14.82 3.86 -5.83
N VAL A 80 -15.74 3.29 -5.03
CA VAL A 80 -16.15 3.84 -3.74
C VAL A 80 -14.98 3.85 -2.74
N TYR A 81 -14.20 2.77 -2.66
CA TYR A 81 -13.00 2.74 -1.82
C TYR A 81 -11.96 3.78 -2.24
N LEU A 82 -11.71 3.92 -3.54
CA LEU A 82 -10.76 4.92 -4.06
C LEU A 82 -11.24 6.35 -3.79
N LEU A 83 -12.54 6.62 -3.96
CA LEU A 83 -13.13 7.92 -3.66
C LEU A 83 -13.00 8.24 -2.14
N ALA A 84 -13.39 7.31 -1.29
CA ALA A 84 -13.29 7.47 0.16
C ALA A 84 -11.84 7.70 0.61
N TYR A 85 -10.89 6.95 0.03
CA TYR A 85 -9.47 7.16 0.27
C TYR A 85 -9.02 8.59 -0.09
N ASN A 86 -9.43 9.09 -1.26
CA ASN A 86 -9.07 10.43 -1.70
C ASN A 86 -9.69 11.51 -0.80
N VAL A 87 -10.94 11.33 -0.35
CA VAL A 87 -11.60 12.24 0.60
C VAL A 87 -10.82 12.30 1.92
N ILE A 88 -10.43 11.15 2.48
CA ILE A 88 -9.61 11.12 3.71
C ILE A 88 -8.26 11.81 3.49
N ARG A 89 -7.61 11.60 2.34
CA ARG A 89 -6.36 12.29 1.99
C ARG A 89 -6.54 13.81 1.87
N LEU A 90 -7.66 14.25 1.33
CA LEU A 90 -8.00 15.68 1.24
C LEU A 90 -8.18 16.30 2.63
N LEU A 91 -8.88 15.62 3.55
CA LEU A 91 -9.01 16.05 4.95
C LEU A 91 -7.64 16.17 5.63
N MET A 92 -6.75 15.18 5.41
CA MET A 92 -5.39 15.24 5.94
C MET A 92 -4.59 16.41 5.34
N ALA A 93 -4.72 16.66 4.04
CA ALA A 93 -4.03 17.78 3.38
C ALA A 93 -4.51 19.11 3.93
N GLN A 94 -5.81 19.28 4.11
CA GLN A 94 -6.39 20.51 4.70
C GLN A 94 -5.93 20.71 6.15
N ALA A 95 -5.98 19.65 6.97
CA ALA A 95 -5.51 19.71 8.35
C ALA A 95 -4.02 20.03 8.44
N ALA A 96 -3.23 19.47 7.54
CA ALA A 96 -1.79 19.72 7.45
C ALA A 96 -1.48 21.16 7.03
N CYS A 97 -2.22 21.69 6.05
CA CYS A 97 -2.11 23.09 5.62
C CYS A 97 -2.41 24.05 6.76
N ASN A 98 -3.51 23.82 7.50
CA ASN A 98 -3.89 24.66 8.63
C ASN A 98 -2.86 24.64 9.77
N ALA A 99 -2.17 23.51 9.95
CA ALA A 99 -1.17 23.32 11.00
C ALA A 99 0.28 23.59 10.56
N GLY A 100 0.51 23.92 9.29
CA GLY A 100 1.85 24.16 8.76
C GLY A 100 2.76 22.90 8.76
N VAL A 101 2.19 21.70 8.53
CA VAL A 101 2.93 20.42 8.58
C VAL A 101 2.76 19.64 7.30
N GLU A 102 3.64 18.65 7.10
CA GLU A 102 3.54 17.78 5.94
C GLU A 102 2.35 16.80 6.06
N PRO A 103 1.47 16.68 5.04
CA PRO A 103 0.30 15.80 5.07
C PRO A 103 0.64 14.33 5.38
N ARG A 104 1.80 13.85 4.89
CA ARG A 104 2.24 12.45 5.14
C ARG A 104 2.79 12.21 6.54
N SER A 105 3.02 13.28 7.32
CA SER A 105 3.33 13.16 8.75
C SER A 105 2.11 12.83 9.61
N LEU A 106 0.90 12.97 9.06
CA LEU A 106 -0.35 12.66 9.76
C LEU A 106 -0.72 11.19 9.67
N SER A 107 -1.45 10.69 10.67
CA SER A 107 -1.87 9.29 10.73
C SER A 107 -3.15 9.04 9.94
N PHE A 108 -3.07 8.33 8.82
CA PHE A 108 -4.23 7.95 8.03
C PHE A 108 -5.27 7.19 8.84
N LYS A 109 -4.85 6.19 9.63
CA LYS A 109 -5.75 5.39 10.46
C LYS A 109 -6.54 6.25 11.46
N HIS A 110 -5.87 7.16 12.17
CA HIS A 110 -6.55 8.02 13.11
C HIS A 110 -7.48 9.01 12.41
N THR A 111 -7.11 9.51 11.23
CA THR A 111 -8.00 10.38 10.44
C THR A 111 -9.30 9.67 10.07
N VAL A 112 -9.23 8.39 9.63
CA VAL A 112 -10.43 7.59 9.35
C VAL A 112 -11.29 7.44 10.61
N GLN A 113 -10.68 7.14 11.75
CA GLN A 113 -11.40 6.98 13.03
C GLN A 113 -12.06 8.29 13.50
N LEU A 114 -11.33 9.40 13.42
CA LEU A 114 -11.86 10.73 13.77
C LEU A 114 -12.99 11.14 12.85
N TRP A 115 -12.86 10.91 11.55
CA TRP A 115 -13.92 11.16 10.57
C TRP A 115 -15.17 10.33 10.84
N ALA A 116 -15.02 9.04 11.11
CA ALA A 116 -16.15 8.17 11.45
C ALA A 116 -16.84 8.61 12.75
N ALA A 117 -16.07 8.94 13.80
CA ALA A 117 -16.62 9.44 15.04
C ALA A 117 -17.34 10.79 14.88
N TRP A 118 -16.80 11.65 14.03
CA TRP A 118 -17.39 12.93 13.69
C TRP A 118 -18.75 12.79 13.00
N ASN A 119 -18.83 11.98 11.96
CA ASN A 119 -20.07 11.72 11.24
C ASN A 119 -21.16 11.12 12.13
N ASN A 120 -20.78 10.22 13.04
CA ASN A 120 -21.74 9.56 13.95
C ASN A 120 -22.34 10.51 15.00
N ARG A 121 -21.71 11.66 15.26
CA ARG A 121 -22.23 12.65 16.21
C ARG A 121 -23.29 13.56 15.62
N GLY A 122 -23.58 13.50 14.33
CA GLY A 122 -24.57 14.33 13.65
C GLY A 122 -24.27 15.85 13.75
N MET A 123 -23.02 16.21 13.96
CA MET A 123 -22.63 17.62 14.18
C MET A 123 -22.71 18.40 12.88
N SER A 124 -23.25 19.61 12.96
CA SER A 124 -23.39 20.54 11.85
C SER A 124 -22.01 20.82 11.21
N ALA A 125 -21.91 20.59 9.93
CA ALA A 125 -20.66 20.54 9.17
C ALA A 125 -19.80 21.81 9.21
N THR A 126 -20.36 22.96 9.60
CA THR A 126 -19.67 24.25 9.44
C THR A 126 -19.06 24.81 10.74
N ALA A 127 -19.66 24.56 11.89
CA ALA A 127 -19.21 25.17 13.14
C ALA A 127 -17.96 24.49 13.74
N ASP A 128 -17.76 23.22 13.47
CA ASP A 128 -16.75 22.39 14.14
C ASP A 128 -15.64 21.81 13.24
N ALA A 129 -15.64 22.12 11.94
CA ALA A 129 -14.62 21.61 11.01
C ALA A 129 -13.18 21.97 11.48
N GLY A 130 -13.00 23.13 12.09
CA GLY A 130 -11.73 23.53 12.68
C GLY A 130 -11.26 22.61 13.81
N CYS A 131 -12.18 22.16 14.66
CA CYS A 131 -11.87 21.19 15.72
C CYS A 131 -11.43 19.83 15.13
N LEU A 132 -12.14 19.33 14.12
CA LEU A 132 -11.75 18.09 13.42
C LEU A 132 -10.35 18.21 12.82
N PHE A 133 -10.05 19.29 12.10
CA PHE A 133 -8.73 19.50 11.50
C PHE A 133 -7.63 19.59 12.56
N ASN A 134 -7.88 20.25 13.69
CA ASN A 134 -6.92 20.29 14.80
C ASN A 134 -6.65 18.90 15.38
N LEU A 135 -7.68 18.08 15.60
CA LEU A 135 -7.54 16.70 16.08
C LEU A 135 -6.76 15.83 15.08
N ILE A 136 -7.04 15.98 13.78
CA ILE A 136 -6.29 15.28 12.72
C ILE A 136 -4.82 15.71 12.74
N ALA A 137 -4.53 17.00 12.85
CA ALA A 137 -3.19 17.56 12.87
C ALA A 137 -2.35 17.11 14.08
N GLN A 138 -2.97 16.82 15.21
CA GLN A 138 -2.33 16.28 16.41
C GLN A 138 -1.96 14.80 16.24
N SER A 139 -2.68 14.06 15.39
CA SER A 139 -2.50 12.63 15.20
C SER A 139 -1.36 12.33 14.22
N ARG A 140 -0.12 12.46 14.67
CA ARG A 140 1.08 12.27 13.82
C ARG A 140 1.59 10.84 13.82
N VAL A 141 2.18 10.44 12.70
CA VAL A 141 3.00 9.21 12.64
C VAL A 141 4.38 9.51 13.20
N GLY A 142 4.90 8.60 14.02
CA GLY A 142 6.25 8.75 14.57
C GLY A 142 7.30 8.71 13.46
N HIS A 143 8.09 9.76 13.35
CA HIS A 143 9.26 9.78 12.49
C HIS A 143 10.38 9.03 13.23
N ARG A 144 10.79 7.86 12.70
CA ARG A 144 11.83 7.02 13.30
C ARG A 144 12.90 6.68 12.26
N PRO A 145 13.73 7.67 11.87
CA PRO A 145 14.81 7.44 10.92
C PRO A 145 15.79 6.42 11.49
N GLY A 146 16.27 5.53 10.65
CA GLY A 146 17.28 4.53 11.06
C GLY A 146 16.75 3.40 11.94
N ARG A 147 15.43 3.27 12.16
CA ARG A 147 14.87 2.15 12.91
C ARG A 147 15.09 0.85 12.15
N VAL A 148 16.02 0.06 12.62
CA VAL A 148 16.23 -1.32 12.22
C VAL A 148 15.59 -2.20 13.27
N GLU A 149 14.42 -2.79 12.97
CA GLU A 149 13.83 -3.80 13.85
C GLU A 149 14.27 -5.18 13.39
N PRO A 150 14.86 -5.99 14.30
CA PRO A 150 15.16 -7.36 13.99
C PRO A 150 13.85 -8.08 13.66
N ARG A 151 13.72 -8.59 12.44
CA ARG A 151 12.57 -9.41 12.07
C ARG A 151 12.69 -10.74 12.79
N MET A 152 11.82 -10.97 13.75
CA MET A 152 11.71 -12.30 14.34
C MET A 152 11.31 -13.29 13.25
N ARG A 153 12.06 -14.40 13.16
CA ARG A 153 11.66 -15.52 12.30
C ARG A 153 10.26 -15.97 12.73
N LYS A 154 9.35 -16.12 11.78
CA LYS A 154 8.00 -16.62 12.09
C LYS A 154 8.15 -17.94 12.83
N ARG A 155 7.70 -18.01 14.07
CA ARG A 155 7.73 -19.23 14.88
C ARG A 155 6.77 -20.30 14.37
N ARG A 156 5.74 -19.90 13.63
CA ARG A 156 4.80 -20.83 13.00
C ARG A 156 5.22 -21.01 11.55
N PRO A 157 5.54 -22.23 11.12
CA PRO A 157 5.71 -22.53 9.71
C PRO A 157 4.42 -22.16 8.97
N LYS A 158 4.53 -21.86 7.67
CA LYS A 158 3.34 -21.71 6.81
C LYS A 158 2.47 -22.95 7.01
N PRO A 159 1.13 -22.80 7.05
CA PRO A 159 0.27 -23.97 7.09
C PRO A 159 0.66 -24.90 5.95
N TYR A 160 0.71 -26.19 6.23
CA TYR A 160 1.02 -27.20 5.21
C TYR A 160 0.07 -27.01 4.02
N PRO A 161 0.56 -27.14 2.79
CA PRO A 161 -0.30 -27.11 1.63
C PRO A 161 -1.35 -28.21 1.75
N TRP A 162 -2.54 -27.96 1.20
CA TRP A 162 -3.61 -28.94 1.21
C TRP A 162 -3.14 -30.24 0.56
N LEU A 163 -3.50 -31.38 1.15
CA LEU A 163 -3.23 -32.69 0.56
C LEU A 163 -3.93 -32.77 -0.81
N LYS A 164 -3.15 -32.95 -1.86
CA LYS A 164 -3.64 -33.12 -3.24
C LYS A 164 -4.07 -34.56 -3.57
N GLU A 165 -3.87 -35.48 -2.62
CA GLU A 165 -4.13 -36.91 -2.75
C GLU A 165 -4.75 -37.46 -1.45
N PRO A 166 -5.42 -38.62 -1.49
CA PRO A 166 -5.97 -39.27 -0.29
C PRO A 166 -4.90 -39.50 0.78
N ARG A 167 -5.25 -39.25 2.04
CA ARG A 167 -4.31 -39.30 3.19
C ARG A 167 -3.55 -40.63 3.29
N ALA A 168 -4.22 -41.77 2.95
CA ALA A 168 -3.56 -43.08 2.96
C ALA A 168 -2.45 -43.20 1.94
N LYS A 169 -2.63 -42.61 0.74
CA LYS A 169 -1.60 -42.57 -0.31
C LYS A 169 -0.44 -41.67 0.07
N ALA A 170 -0.72 -40.51 0.65
CA ALA A 170 0.29 -39.59 1.15
C ALA A 170 1.16 -40.24 2.25
N ARG A 171 0.56 -41.02 3.19
CA ARG A 171 1.31 -41.77 4.20
C ARG A 171 2.28 -42.77 3.58
N ARG A 172 1.82 -43.62 2.66
CA ARG A 172 2.68 -44.60 1.97
C ARG A 172 3.86 -43.92 1.24
N ARG A 173 3.61 -42.75 0.66
CA ARG A 173 4.68 -42.01 -0.02
C ARG A 173 5.74 -41.49 0.99
N VAL A 174 5.33 -40.99 2.15
CA VAL A 174 6.23 -40.54 3.20
C VAL A 174 7.03 -41.73 3.80
N GLU A 175 6.38 -42.87 3.97
CA GLU A 175 7.04 -44.10 4.43
C GLU A 175 8.14 -44.57 3.45
N ILE A 176 7.92 -44.43 2.15
CA ILE A 176 8.85 -44.89 1.12
C ILE A 176 9.96 -43.86 0.84
N TYR A 177 9.64 -42.57 0.79
CA TYR A 177 10.53 -41.51 0.29
C TYR A 177 10.92 -40.46 1.34
N GLY A 178 10.39 -40.54 2.58
CA GLY A 178 10.58 -39.52 3.59
C GLY A 178 9.78 -38.24 3.37
N HIS A 179 9.93 -37.28 4.30
CA HIS A 179 9.37 -35.94 4.16
C HIS A 179 10.27 -35.11 3.20
N GLN A 180 9.67 -34.65 2.11
CA GLN A 180 10.29 -33.67 1.21
C GLN A 180 9.98 -32.25 1.69
#